data_7cebb73612f28b9006154761f3649114
#
_entry.id   7cebb73612f28b9006154761f3649114
#
_cell.length_a   1.000
_cell.length_b   1.000
_cell.length_c   1.000
_cell.angle_alpha   90.00
_cell.angle_beta   90.00
_cell.angle_gamma   90.00
#
_symmetry.space_group_name_H-M   'P 1'
#
loop_
_entity.id
_entity.type
_entity.pdbx_description
1 polymer ?
#
loop_
_entity_poly.entity_id
_entity_poly.type
_entity_poly.pdbx_seq_one_letter_code
_entity_poly.pdbx_strand_id
1 'polypeptide(L)'
;MKHKNIPFSPPDMSEDEINEVADTLRNGWITTGPKVKEFERQIAEFVGVNKAVCLNSQTACAEMALRVLGVGEGDEVIVPAYTYTASASVVCHVGAKLVLVDVQKDNLEMDYDALEKAITEKTKVIIPVDLGGVPCDYDRIYEIIEKKKHLFKPSNKIQEAMGRISVNADTAHAFGASWHGKMCGSIADFSSFSFHAVKNLTTAEGGALTWRSIEGIDDEEIYKKLQLLSLHGQSKDALAKTKLGAWEYDVVAPLYKCNMTDIMGGIGLAQMRRYPGMLKRRKEIIERYNEAFKPLGIEVLNHYDENHQSSGHLYITRVPNITGDQRNEIIIKMAERGIACNVHYKPLPMLSVYKNLGFDIKDYPNAYNLFINEITLPLHTKLTDEDVEYIIENFKEIVSCL
;
A
#
# COMPACT_ATOMS: atom_id res chain seq x y z
N MET A 1 -3.74 15.44 34.65
CA MET A 1 -2.62 15.31 33.68
C MET A 1 -2.61 16.54 32.78
N LYS A 2 -1.45 17.03 32.34
CA LYS A 2 -1.43 18.09 31.30
C LYS A 2 -2.04 17.56 30.02
N HIS A 3 -2.95 18.32 29.44
CA HIS A 3 -3.58 18.00 28.16
C HIS A 3 -2.48 17.89 27.09
N LYS A 4 -2.26 16.71 26.50
CA LYS A 4 -1.33 16.50 25.40
C LYS A 4 -2.06 16.71 24.06
N ASN A 5 -1.34 16.99 22.99
CA ASN A 5 -1.87 17.00 21.62
C ASN A 5 -1.07 15.98 20.81
N ILE A 6 -1.61 14.79 20.63
CA ILE A 6 -0.99 13.67 19.93
C ILE A 6 -1.67 13.51 18.58
N PRO A 7 -1.02 13.93 17.48
CA PRO A 7 -1.55 13.79 16.14
C PRO A 7 -1.55 12.31 15.72
N PHE A 8 -2.40 11.94 14.77
CA PHE A 8 -2.55 10.56 14.34
C PHE A 8 -1.31 10.00 13.64
N SER A 9 -0.80 10.67 12.61
CA SER A 9 0.35 10.22 11.81
C SER A 9 1.03 11.40 11.10
N PRO A 10 1.73 12.27 11.84
CA PRO A 10 2.47 13.38 11.25
C PRO A 10 3.71 12.86 10.52
N PRO A 11 4.12 13.45 9.39
CA PRO A 11 5.36 13.09 8.72
C PRO A 11 6.56 13.35 9.62
N ASP A 12 7.52 12.44 9.60
CA ASP A 12 8.80 12.57 10.34
C ASP A 12 9.87 13.13 9.39
N MET A 13 10.08 14.45 9.46
CA MET A 13 11.06 15.17 8.67
C MET A 13 12.20 15.67 9.55
N SER A 14 13.42 15.59 9.05
CA SER A 14 14.66 16.08 9.66
C SER A 14 15.36 17.08 8.75
N GLU A 15 16.51 17.57 9.18
CA GLU A 15 17.39 18.43 8.38
C GLU A 15 17.91 17.68 7.12
N ASP A 16 17.95 16.34 7.13
CA ASP A 16 18.42 15.58 5.97
C ASP A 16 17.47 15.74 4.77
N GLU A 17 16.15 15.65 4.99
CA GLU A 17 15.14 15.88 3.95
C GLU A 17 15.16 17.33 3.46
N ILE A 18 15.30 18.30 4.37
CA ILE A 18 15.39 19.73 4.04
C ILE A 18 16.61 20.00 3.17
N ASN A 19 17.77 19.46 3.54
CA ASN A 19 19.01 19.63 2.80
C ASN A 19 18.98 18.98 1.42
N GLU A 20 18.38 17.79 1.29
CA GLU A 20 18.24 17.12 -0.01
C GLU A 20 17.31 17.90 -0.97
N VAL A 21 16.23 18.46 -0.47
CA VAL A 21 15.35 19.33 -1.26
C VAL A 21 16.06 20.61 -1.64
N ALA A 22 16.76 21.26 -0.71
CA ALA A 22 17.54 22.48 -0.97
C ALA A 22 18.62 22.23 -2.02
N ASP A 23 19.31 21.09 -1.96
CA ASP A 23 20.30 20.67 -2.95
C ASP A 23 19.65 20.47 -4.34
N THR A 24 18.50 19.80 -4.40
CA THR A 24 17.74 19.63 -5.65
C THR A 24 17.42 20.96 -6.31
N LEU A 25 16.95 21.93 -5.50
CA LEU A 25 16.59 23.27 -5.99
C LEU A 25 17.84 24.06 -6.45
N ARG A 26 18.95 23.98 -5.70
CA ARG A 26 20.21 24.65 -6.06
C ARG A 26 20.82 24.10 -7.35
N ASN A 27 20.73 22.79 -7.57
CA ASN A 27 21.21 22.13 -8.78
C ASN A 27 20.32 22.38 -10.00
N GLY A 28 19.10 22.90 -9.78
CA GLY A 28 18.17 23.28 -10.84
C GLY A 28 17.47 22.12 -11.55
N TRP A 29 17.73 20.87 -11.16
CA TRP A 29 17.03 19.71 -11.74
C TRP A 29 15.86 19.31 -10.84
N ILE A 30 14.65 19.77 -11.16
CA ILE A 30 13.47 19.65 -10.31
C ILE A 30 12.39 18.69 -10.82
N THR A 31 12.45 18.27 -12.11
CA THR A 31 11.58 17.23 -12.70
C THR A 31 12.23 15.85 -12.52
N THR A 32 11.68 14.79 -13.15
CA THR A 32 12.32 13.45 -13.12
C THR A 32 13.75 13.51 -13.59
N GLY A 33 14.69 13.06 -12.77
CA GLY A 33 16.10 13.17 -13.04
C GLY A 33 16.97 12.23 -12.18
N PRO A 34 18.20 12.65 -11.86
CA PRO A 34 19.16 11.79 -11.17
C PRO A 34 18.70 11.28 -9.80
N LYS A 35 18.02 12.11 -9.01
CA LYS A 35 17.56 11.71 -7.65
C LYS A 35 16.44 10.68 -7.70
N VAL A 36 15.50 10.80 -8.65
CA VAL A 36 14.48 9.77 -8.87
C VAL A 36 15.15 8.46 -9.29
N LYS A 37 16.10 8.50 -10.24
CA LYS A 37 16.80 7.28 -10.69
C LYS A 37 17.58 6.60 -9.57
N GLU A 38 18.23 7.36 -8.71
CA GLU A 38 18.93 6.82 -7.54
C GLU A 38 17.95 6.26 -6.51
N PHE A 39 16.79 6.91 -6.30
CA PHE A 39 15.77 6.42 -5.40
C PHE A 39 15.16 5.10 -5.92
N GLU A 40 14.86 5.00 -7.23
CA GLU A 40 14.43 3.75 -7.88
C GLU A 40 15.44 2.61 -7.65
N ARG A 41 16.74 2.90 -7.80
CA ARG A 41 17.82 1.93 -7.57
C ARG A 41 17.85 1.46 -6.10
N GLN A 42 17.77 2.40 -5.14
CA GLN A 42 17.77 2.05 -3.72
C GLN A 42 16.52 1.27 -3.30
N ILE A 43 15.35 1.59 -3.84
CA ILE A 43 14.12 0.80 -3.62
C ILE A 43 14.31 -0.63 -4.14
N ALA A 44 14.78 -0.78 -5.39
CA ALA A 44 14.99 -2.09 -5.98
C ALA A 44 15.96 -2.95 -5.17
N GLU A 45 17.07 -2.35 -4.71
CA GLU A 45 18.05 -3.01 -3.84
C GLU A 45 17.45 -3.38 -2.47
N PHE A 46 16.70 -2.46 -1.86
CA PHE A 46 16.09 -2.67 -0.53
C PHE A 46 15.07 -3.81 -0.52
N VAL A 47 14.26 -3.93 -1.56
CA VAL A 47 13.25 -5.01 -1.65
C VAL A 47 13.76 -6.28 -2.34
N GLY A 48 14.93 -6.23 -2.99
CA GLY A 48 15.56 -7.40 -3.62
C GLY A 48 14.99 -7.74 -5.00
N VAL A 49 14.74 -6.73 -5.84
CA VAL A 49 14.31 -6.89 -7.24
C VAL A 49 15.27 -6.21 -8.20
N ASN A 50 15.17 -6.51 -9.50
CA ASN A 50 16.07 -5.92 -10.50
C ASN A 50 15.79 -4.44 -10.76
N LYS A 51 14.54 -4.02 -10.70
CA LYS A 51 14.12 -2.65 -11.06
C LYS A 51 12.91 -2.19 -10.26
N ALA A 52 12.81 -0.88 -10.11
CA ALA A 52 11.65 -0.16 -9.60
C ALA A 52 11.38 1.05 -10.48
N VAL A 53 10.12 1.51 -10.51
CA VAL A 53 9.73 2.80 -11.12
C VAL A 53 9.03 3.64 -10.07
N CYS A 54 9.44 4.89 -9.92
CA CYS A 54 8.81 5.85 -9.04
C CYS A 54 7.80 6.72 -9.79
N LEU A 55 6.57 6.76 -9.28
CA LEU A 55 5.47 7.56 -9.80
C LEU A 55 4.94 8.54 -8.74
N ASN A 56 3.97 9.37 -9.11
CA ASN A 56 3.43 10.39 -8.23
C ASN A 56 2.49 9.84 -7.12
N SER A 57 2.11 8.57 -7.17
CA SER A 57 1.25 7.93 -6.17
C SER A 57 1.27 6.39 -6.30
N GLN A 58 0.90 5.69 -5.21
CA GLN A 58 0.64 4.25 -5.27
C GLN A 58 -0.50 3.92 -6.23
N THR A 59 -1.55 4.73 -6.25
CA THR A 59 -2.69 4.54 -7.18
C THR A 59 -2.22 4.52 -8.64
N ALA A 60 -1.35 5.46 -9.02
CA ALA A 60 -0.74 5.44 -10.36
C ALA A 60 0.10 4.17 -10.59
N CYS A 61 0.87 3.72 -9.58
CA CYS A 61 1.66 2.49 -9.67
C CYS A 61 0.77 1.26 -9.91
N ALA A 62 -0.30 1.10 -9.14
CA ALA A 62 -1.24 -0.02 -9.26
C ALA A 62 -1.96 -0.01 -10.62
N GLU A 63 -2.40 1.17 -11.09
CA GLU A 63 -3.03 1.32 -12.41
C GLU A 63 -2.04 1.00 -13.54
N MET A 64 -0.80 1.50 -13.47
CA MET A 64 0.21 1.24 -14.50
C MET A 64 0.59 -0.25 -14.56
N ALA A 65 0.59 -0.98 -13.44
CA ALA A 65 0.77 -2.44 -13.43
C ALA A 65 -0.36 -3.15 -14.20
N LEU A 66 -1.63 -2.78 -13.98
CA LEU A 66 -2.76 -3.33 -14.73
C LEU A 66 -2.63 -3.04 -16.24
N ARG A 67 -2.18 -1.83 -16.61
CA ARG A 67 -1.97 -1.46 -18.01
C ARG A 67 -0.78 -2.17 -18.66
N VAL A 68 0.29 -2.43 -17.91
CA VAL A 68 1.41 -3.28 -18.38
C VAL A 68 0.92 -4.69 -18.63
N LEU A 69 0.11 -5.24 -17.74
CA LEU A 69 -0.52 -6.54 -17.87
C LEU A 69 -1.57 -6.60 -19.00
N GLY A 70 -1.99 -5.45 -19.55
CA GLY A 70 -2.99 -5.35 -20.61
C GLY A 70 -4.40 -5.68 -20.15
N VAL A 71 -4.70 -5.43 -18.87
CA VAL A 71 -6.04 -5.62 -18.29
C VAL A 71 -6.98 -4.51 -18.75
N GLY A 72 -8.20 -4.86 -19.11
CA GLY A 72 -9.19 -3.92 -19.63
C GLY A 72 -10.60 -4.48 -19.71
N GLU A 73 -11.40 -3.94 -20.63
CA GLU A 73 -12.80 -4.34 -20.84
C GLU A 73 -12.93 -5.85 -21.12
N GLY A 74 -13.85 -6.50 -20.42
CA GLY A 74 -14.08 -7.94 -20.50
C GLY A 74 -13.27 -8.77 -19.50
N ASP A 75 -12.22 -8.20 -18.88
CA ASP A 75 -11.44 -8.83 -17.83
C ASP A 75 -12.05 -8.62 -16.45
N GLU A 76 -11.73 -9.49 -15.50
CA GLU A 76 -12.11 -9.38 -14.09
C GLU A 76 -10.86 -9.24 -13.22
N VAL A 77 -10.96 -8.35 -12.20
CA VAL A 77 -9.93 -8.17 -11.17
C VAL A 77 -10.56 -8.33 -9.80
N ILE A 78 -9.98 -9.21 -8.98
CA ILE A 78 -10.48 -9.53 -7.63
C ILE A 78 -9.76 -8.68 -6.59
N VAL A 79 -10.55 -8.04 -5.69
CA VAL A 79 -10.08 -7.11 -4.65
C VAL A 79 -10.83 -7.42 -3.34
N PRO A 80 -10.22 -7.30 -2.14
CA PRO A 80 -10.95 -7.45 -0.89
C PRO A 80 -11.92 -6.28 -0.68
N ALA A 81 -13.07 -6.55 -0.05
CA ALA A 81 -14.09 -5.55 0.25
C ALA A 81 -13.65 -4.56 1.35
N TYR A 82 -12.65 -4.96 2.17
CA TYR A 82 -12.11 -4.15 3.26
C TYR A 82 -10.73 -3.61 2.87
N THR A 83 -10.71 -2.46 2.23
CA THR A 83 -9.49 -1.75 1.81
C THR A 83 -9.80 -0.28 1.54
N TYR A 84 -8.74 0.49 1.26
CA TYR A 84 -8.87 1.84 0.72
C TYR A 84 -9.31 1.80 -0.75
N THR A 85 -10.03 2.84 -1.19
CA THR A 85 -10.62 2.90 -2.54
C THR A 85 -9.59 2.75 -3.68
N ALA A 86 -8.32 3.09 -3.47
CA ALA A 86 -7.29 3.01 -4.50
C ALA A 86 -7.16 1.60 -5.10
N SER A 87 -7.20 0.53 -4.26
CA SER A 87 -7.10 -0.85 -4.72
C SER A 87 -8.21 -1.25 -5.72
N ALA A 88 -9.40 -0.68 -5.56
CA ALA A 88 -10.57 -1.00 -6.39
C ALA A 88 -10.79 0.01 -7.53
N SER A 89 -10.49 1.31 -7.31
CA SER A 89 -10.72 2.35 -8.32
C SER A 89 -9.85 2.14 -9.56
N VAL A 90 -8.63 1.64 -9.41
CA VAL A 90 -7.72 1.34 -10.55
C VAL A 90 -8.29 0.27 -11.49
N VAL A 91 -9.10 -0.65 -10.97
CA VAL A 91 -9.81 -1.65 -11.78
C VAL A 91 -10.83 -0.96 -12.69
N CYS A 92 -11.60 -0.01 -12.12
CA CYS A 92 -12.55 0.79 -12.88
C CYS A 92 -11.85 1.70 -13.90
N HIS A 93 -10.69 2.27 -13.55
CA HIS A 93 -9.91 3.14 -14.44
C HIS A 93 -9.45 2.43 -15.72
N VAL A 94 -9.11 1.15 -15.64
CA VAL A 94 -8.71 0.36 -16.82
C VAL A 94 -9.90 -0.23 -17.58
N GLY A 95 -11.13 -0.04 -17.10
CA GLY A 95 -12.35 -0.57 -17.72
C GLY A 95 -12.61 -2.04 -17.43
N ALA A 96 -11.87 -2.66 -16.51
CA ALA A 96 -12.10 -4.03 -16.09
C ALA A 96 -13.27 -4.13 -15.11
N LYS A 97 -13.85 -5.32 -14.98
CA LYS A 97 -14.90 -5.61 -14.01
C LYS A 97 -14.28 -5.82 -12.62
N LEU A 98 -14.69 -4.99 -11.66
CA LEU A 98 -14.35 -5.16 -10.25
C LEU A 98 -15.13 -6.34 -9.67
N VAL A 99 -14.41 -7.28 -9.03
CA VAL A 99 -14.98 -8.38 -8.26
C VAL A 99 -14.51 -8.22 -6.80
N LEU A 100 -15.44 -7.94 -5.88
CA LEU A 100 -15.12 -7.86 -4.47
C LEU A 100 -15.30 -9.24 -3.82
N VAL A 101 -14.37 -9.58 -2.91
CA VAL A 101 -14.46 -10.73 -2.01
C VAL A 101 -14.45 -10.23 -0.56
N ASP A 102 -15.10 -10.97 0.34
CA ASP A 102 -15.07 -10.65 1.76
C ASP A 102 -13.66 -10.85 2.33
N VAL A 103 -13.46 -10.49 3.57
CA VAL A 103 -12.21 -10.70 4.32
C VAL A 103 -12.35 -11.90 5.26
N GLN A 104 -11.23 -12.36 5.83
CA GLN A 104 -11.22 -13.40 6.85
C GLN A 104 -12.08 -12.97 8.04
N LYS A 105 -12.58 -13.96 8.78
CA LYS A 105 -13.42 -13.69 9.95
C LYS A 105 -12.66 -12.96 11.08
N ASP A 106 -11.39 -13.30 11.24
CA ASP A 106 -10.59 -12.90 12.40
C ASP A 106 -9.44 -11.93 12.07
N ASN A 107 -9.19 -11.69 10.78
CA ASN A 107 -8.18 -10.75 10.32
C ASN A 107 -8.64 -9.94 9.10
N LEU A 108 -7.83 -8.98 8.65
CA LEU A 108 -8.18 -8.04 7.57
C LEU A 108 -7.74 -8.50 6.18
N GLU A 109 -7.19 -9.70 6.05
CA GLU A 109 -6.82 -10.29 4.76
C GLU A 109 -8.06 -10.72 3.98
N MET A 110 -7.95 -10.84 2.65
CA MET A 110 -9.04 -11.38 1.85
C MET A 110 -9.40 -12.81 2.27
N ASP A 111 -10.68 -13.16 2.18
CA ASP A 111 -11.14 -14.53 2.41
C ASP A 111 -10.66 -15.42 1.24
N TYR A 112 -9.75 -16.34 1.53
CA TYR A 112 -9.15 -17.21 0.52
C TYR A 112 -10.11 -18.22 -0.08
N ASP A 113 -11.12 -18.68 0.67
CA ASP A 113 -12.16 -19.55 0.16
C ASP A 113 -13.13 -18.78 -0.77
N ALA A 114 -13.43 -17.53 -0.43
CA ALA A 114 -14.19 -16.64 -1.29
C ALA A 114 -13.38 -16.27 -2.54
N LEU A 115 -12.07 -16.01 -2.41
CA LEU A 115 -11.15 -15.79 -3.53
C LEU A 115 -11.19 -16.98 -4.50
N GLU A 116 -11.03 -18.22 -4.00
CA GLU A 116 -11.04 -19.41 -4.86
C GLU A 116 -12.35 -19.56 -5.65
N LYS A 117 -13.48 -19.26 -5.03
CA LYS A 117 -14.81 -19.31 -5.64
C LYS A 117 -15.04 -18.19 -6.67
N ALA A 118 -14.45 -17.03 -6.47
CA ALA A 118 -14.63 -15.86 -7.32
C ALA A 118 -13.85 -15.93 -8.64
N ILE A 119 -12.84 -16.80 -8.74
CA ILE A 119 -12.01 -16.95 -9.94
C ILE A 119 -12.83 -17.56 -11.09
N THR A 120 -12.82 -16.86 -12.24
CA THR A 120 -13.46 -17.29 -13.50
C THR A 120 -12.43 -17.30 -14.66
N GLU A 121 -12.87 -17.70 -15.86
CA GLU A 121 -12.04 -17.59 -17.08
C GLU A 121 -11.68 -16.14 -17.47
N LYS A 122 -12.40 -15.14 -16.92
CA LYS A 122 -12.15 -13.72 -17.15
C LYS A 122 -11.18 -13.11 -16.15
N THR A 123 -10.89 -13.81 -15.06
CA THR A 123 -10.00 -13.30 -14.00
C THR A 123 -8.57 -13.19 -14.51
N LYS A 124 -8.00 -11.99 -14.50
CA LYS A 124 -6.62 -11.71 -14.92
C LYS A 124 -5.71 -11.38 -13.77
N VAL A 125 -6.24 -10.68 -12.76
CA VAL A 125 -5.43 -10.16 -11.65
C VAL A 125 -6.17 -10.33 -10.33
N ILE A 126 -5.41 -10.61 -9.28
CA ILE A 126 -5.82 -10.51 -7.88
C ILE A 126 -5.01 -9.37 -7.26
N ILE A 127 -5.69 -8.48 -6.53
CA ILE A 127 -5.07 -7.39 -5.77
C ILE A 127 -5.23 -7.69 -4.27
N PRO A 128 -4.31 -8.46 -3.64
CA PRO A 128 -4.27 -8.56 -2.19
C PRO A 128 -3.79 -7.23 -1.61
N VAL A 129 -4.17 -6.94 -0.36
CA VAL A 129 -3.82 -5.71 0.32
C VAL A 129 -3.09 -6.02 1.62
N ASP A 130 -1.84 -5.61 1.73
CA ASP A 130 -0.99 -5.77 2.93
C ASP A 130 -1.37 -4.71 3.98
N LEU A 131 -2.59 -4.81 4.50
CA LEU A 131 -3.23 -3.79 5.32
C LEU A 131 -2.52 -3.64 6.68
N GLY A 132 -2.34 -2.39 7.13
CA GLY A 132 -1.62 -2.09 8.37
C GLY A 132 -0.11 -2.36 8.33
N GLY A 133 0.39 -2.84 7.18
CA GLY A 133 1.77 -3.25 6.98
C GLY A 133 2.02 -4.72 7.28
N VAL A 134 0.96 -5.50 7.47
CA VAL A 134 1.01 -6.96 7.65
C VAL A 134 0.84 -7.62 6.28
N PRO A 135 1.81 -8.43 5.83
CA PRO A 135 1.71 -9.15 4.56
C PRO A 135 0.54 -10.15 4.57
N CYS A 136 -0.15 -10.28 3.44
CA CYS A 136 -1.10 -11.36 3.21
C CYS A 136 -0.40 -12.72 3.18
N ASP A 137 -1.16 -13.81 3.35
CA ASP A 137 -0.68 -15.17 3.11
C ASP A 137 -0.51 -15.42 1.59
N TYR A 138 0.67 -15.05 1.09
CA TYR A 138 1.01 -15.20 -0.32
C TYR A 138 1.09 -16.66 -0.77
N ASP A 139 1.44 -17.57 0.13
CA ASP A 139 1.52 -19.00 -0.19
C ASP A 139 0.11 -19.50 -0.53
N ARG A 140 -0.88 -19.16 0.28
CA ARG A 140 -2.26 -19.50 0.05
C ARG A 140 -2.82 -18.89 -1.24
N ILE A 141 -2.48 -17.65 -1.54
CA ILE A 141 -2.87 -16.98 -2.80
C ILE A 141 -2.31 -17.75 -4.01
N TYR A 142 -1.01 -18.08 -3.99
CA TYR A 142 -0.39 -18.79 -5.10
C TYR A 142 -0.84 -20.24 -5.24
N GLU A 143 -1.15 -20.94 -4.15
CA GLU A 143 -1.80 -22.27 -4.19
C GLU A 143 -3.14 -22.22 -4.92
N ILE A 144 -3.98 -21.22 -4.61
CA ILE A 144 -5.27 -21.03 -5.27
C ILE A 144 -5.08 -20.72 -6.75
N ILE A 145 -4.16 -19.85 -7.11
CA ILE A 145 -3.83 -19.51 -8.49
C ILE A 145 -3.41 -20.75 -9.29
N GLU A 146 -2.52 -21.58 -8.73
CA GLU A 146 -2.07 -22.79 -9.41
C GLU A 146 -3.21 -23.80 -9.59
N LYS A 147 -4.05 -24.00 -8.57
CA LYS A 147 -5.27 -24.84 -8.65
C LYS A 147 -6.24 -24.39 -9.74
N LYS A 148 -6.36 -23.08 -9.95
CA LYS A 148 -7.27 -22.46 -10.93
C LYS A 148 -6.63 -22.13 -12.28
N LYS A 149 -5.36 -22.44 -12.46
CA LYS A 149 -4.56 -22.11 -13.66
C LYS A 149 -5.20 -22.54 -14.97
N HIS A 150 -5.92 -23.68 -14.95
CA HIS A 150 -6.64 -24.20 -16.11
C HIS A 150 -7.75 -23.28 -16.63
N LEU A 151 -8.25 -22.34 -15.83
CA LEU A 151 -9.24 -21.32 -16.23
C LEU A 151 -8.60 -20.11 -16.92
N PHE A 152 -7.29 -19.90 -16.73
CA PHE A 152 -6.63 -18.71 -17.22
C PHE A 152 -6.49 -18.71 -18.74
N LYS A 153 -6.94 -17.63 -19.38
CA LYS A 153 -6.84 -17.40 -20.82
C LYS A 153 -6.02 -16.13 -21.07
N PRO A 154 -4.76 -16.25 -21.49
CA PRO A 154 -3.94 -15.08 -21.77
C PRO A 154 -4.48 -14.28 -22.97
N SER A 155 -4.35 -12.95 -22.94
CA SER A 155 -4.78 -12.05 -24.01
C SER A 155 -3.62 -11.28 -24.66
N ASN A 156 -2.39 -11.44 -24.14
CA ASN A 156 -1.20 -10.79 -24.66
C ASN A 156 0.08 -11.52 -24.24
N LYS A 157 1.21 -11.14 -24.84
CA LYS A 157 2.53 -11.76 -24.65
C LYS A 157 2.98 -11.84 -23.16
N ILE A 158 2.70 -10.81 -22.35
CA ILE A 158 3.10 -10.81 -20.94
C ILE A 158 2.25 -11.85 -20.17
N GLN A 159 0.94 -11.89 -20.40
CA GLN A 159 0.05 -12.88 -19.78
C GLN A 159 0.38 -14.31 -20.25
N GLU A 160 0.79 -14.48 -21.51
CA GLU A 160 1.27 -15.78 -22.06
C GLU A 160 2.54 -16.24 -21.32
N ALA A 161 3.51 -15.33 -21.15
CA ALA A 161 4.75 -15.62 -20.44
C ALA A 161 4.51 -15.97 -18.96
N MET A 162 3.55 -15.31 -18.31
CA MET A 162 3.16 -15.63 -16.93
C MET A 162 2.39 -16.95 -16.82
N GLY A 163 1.55 -17.27 -17.80
CA GLY A 163 0.80 -18.54 -17.89
C GLY A 163 -0.23 -18.75 -16.76
N ARG A 164 -0.58 -17.71 -15.99
CA ARG A 164 -1.49 -17.77 -14.85
C ARG A 164 -2.01 -16.36 -14.47
N ILE A 165 -3.00 -16.32 -13.59
CA ILE A 165 -3.50 -15.09 -12.98
C ILE A 165 -2.33 -14.37 -12.28
N SER A 166 -2.22 -13.05 -12.48
CA SER A 166 -1.21 -12.22 -11.87
C SER A 166 -1.62 -11.74 -10.47
N VAL A 167 -0.64 -11.56 -9.58
CA VAL A 167 -0.81 -10.91 -8.29
C VAL A 167 -0.23 -9.51 -8.38
N ASN A 168 -1.10 -8.48 -8.30
CA ASN A 168 -0.70 -7.07 -8.22
C ASN A 168 -0.97 -6.57 -6.79
N ALA A 169 -0.01 -6.76 -5.89
CA ALA A 169 -0.19 -6.46 -4.47
C ALA A 169 -0.30 -4.95 -4.21
N ASP A 170 -1.31 -4.55 -3.46
CA ASP A 170 -1.37 -3.24 -2.83
C ASP A 170 -0.54 -3.27 -1.54
N THR A 171 0.72 -2.90 -1.68
CA THR A 171 1.72 -2.84 -0.61
C THR A 171 1.88 -1.41 -0.06
N ALA A 172 0.83 -0.57 -0.19
CA ALA A 172 0.87 0.83 0.25
C ALA A 172 1.26 1.01 1.72
N HIS A 173 1.06 -0.01 2.54
CA HIS A 173 1.42 -0.04 3.96
C HIS A 173 2.66 -0.88 4.26
N ALA A 174 3.18 -1.67 3.33
CA ALA A 174 4.10 -2.76 3.61
C ALA A 174 5.55 -2.53 3.15
N PHE A 175 5.95 -1.27 2.87
CA PHE A 175 7.37 -0.99 2.61
C PHE A 175 8.19 -1.34 3.85
N GLY A 176 9.13 -2.28 3.72
CA GLY A 176 9.92 -2.84 4.85
C GLY A 176 9.29 -4.04 5.56
N ALA A 177 8.10 -4.49 5.16
CA ALA A 177 7.54 -5.77 5.62
C ALA A 177 8.14 -6.95 4.85
N SER A 178 8.06 -8.16 5.44
CA SER A 178 8.54 -9.39 4.80
C SER A 178 7.66 -10.59 5.11
N TRP A 179 7.63 -11.55 4.16
CA TRP A 179 7.00 -12.85 4.23
C TRP A 179 8.04 -13.93 3.98
N HIS A 180 8.20 -14.88 4.91
CA HIS A 180 9.26 -15.91 4.89
C HIS A 180 10.66 -15.35 4.59
N GLY A 181 10.97 -14.18 5.20
CA GLY A 181 12.25 -13.50 5.04
C GLY A 181 12.45 -12.77 3.70
N LYS A 182 11.48 -12.82 2.77
CA LYS A 182 11.49 -12.05 1.53
C LYS A 182 10.75 -10.75 1.73
N MET A 183 11.33 -9.64 1.26
CA MET A 183 10.70 -8.32 1.38
C MET A 183 9.43 -8.21 0.53
N CYS A 184 8.38 -7.61 1.08
CA CYS A 184 7.25 -7.15 0.26
C CYS A 184 7.78 -6.24 -0.87
N GLY A 185 7.26 -6.44 -2.08
CA GLY A 185 7.86 -5.85 -3.29
C GLY A 185 8.60 -6.85 -4.16
N SER A 186 9.03 -8.01 -3.59
CA SER A 186 9.67 -9.11 -4.32
C SER A 186 8.87 -10.43 -4.29
N ILE A 187 7.70 -10.44 -3.67
CA ILE A 187 6.87 -11.64 -3.47
C ILE A 187 5.77 -11.74 -4.53
N ALA A 188 4.96 -10.71 -4.66
CA ALA A 188 3.94 -10.60 -5.70
C ALA A 188 4.56 -10.37 -7.08
N ASP A 189 3.79 -10.60 -8.14
CA ASP A 189 4.27 -10.34 -9.51
C ASP A 189 4.54 -8.86 -9.74
N PHE A 190 3.61 -8.01 -9.25
CA PHE A 190 3.77 -6.57 -9.14
C PHE A 190 3.41 -6.12 -7.72
N SER A 191 4.09 -5.11 -7.20
CA SER A 191 3.82 -4.53 -5.88
C SER A 191 3.86 -3.02 -5.95
N SER A 192 2.82 -2.36 -5.43
CA SER A 192 2.67 -0.91 -5.48
C SER A 192 2.76 -0.29 -4.09
N PHE A 193 3.80 0.49 -3.82
CA PHE A 193 4.06 1.20 -2.57
C PHE A 193 3.54 2.63 -2.61
N SER A 194 3.12 3.13 -1.45
CA SER A 194 2.75 4.53 -1.26
C SER A 194 3.80 5.26 -0.41
N PHE A 195 4.14 6.46 -0.87
CA PHE A 195 4.98 7.42 -0.15
C PHE A 195 4.22 8.72 0.14
N HIS A 196 2.90 8.63 0.30
CA HIS A 196 2.06 9.73 0.76
C HIS A 196 2.50 10.21 2.15
N ALA A 197 2.17 11.45 2.52
CA ALA A 197 2.61 12.12 3.75
C ALA A 197 2.40 11.32 5.05
N VAL A 198 1.38 10.47 5.12
CA VAL A 198 1.07 9.66 6.33
C VAL A 198 1.77 8.31 6.36
N LYS A 199 2.53 7.94 5.32
CA LYS A 199 3.20 6.63 5.25
C LYS A 199 4.50 6.59 6.06
N ASN A 200 4.98 5.38 6.32
CA ASN A 200 6.20 5.15 7.12
C ASN A 200 7.42 5.83 6.51
N LEU A 201 7.56 5.72 5.20
CA LEU A 201 8.48 6.49 4.37
C LEU A 201 7.63 7.41 3.49
N THR A 202 7.98 8.69 3.42
CA THR A 202 7.21 9.65 2.62
C THR A 202 8.08 10.47 1.69
N THR A 203 7.47 10.86 0.56
CA THR A 203 7.98 11.86 -0.38
C THR A 203 7.01 13.03 -0.54
N ALA A 204 6.15 13.30 0.47
CA ALA A 204 4.96 14.13 0.49
C ALA A 204 3.81 13.49 -0.31
N GLU A 205 3.92 13.40 -1.60
CA GLU A 205 3.18 12.55 -2.51
C GLU A 205 4.18 11.63 -3.22
N GLY A 206 3.78 10.40 -3.57
CA GLY A 206 4.62 9.49 -4.31
C GLY A 206 4.22 8.03 -4.17
N GLY A 207 4.84 7.21 -4.98
CA GLY A 207 4.73 5.76 -4.94
C GLY A 207 5.85 5.10 -5.73
N ALA A 208 6.01 3.81 -5.54
CA ALA A 208 6.90 2.99 -6.36
C ALA A 208 6.19 1.71 -6.80
N LEU A 209 6.47 1.29 -8.01
CA LEU A 209 6.10 -0.01 -8.55
C LEU A 209 7.35 -0.88 -8.67
N THR A 210 7.30 -2.06 -8.07
CA THR A 210 8.31 -3.10 -8.21
C THR A 210 7.68 -4.34 -8.83
N TRP A 211 8.50 -5.22 -9.43
CA TRP A 211 8.00 -6.46 -10.02
C TRP A 211 9.04 -7.56 -9.96
N ARG A 212 8.55 -8.80 -9.99
CA ARG A 212 9.38 -9.98 -10.20
C ARG A 212 9.65 -10.15 -11.68
N SER A 213 10.89 -10.50 -12.04
CA SER A 213 11.23 -10.80 -13.44
C SER A 213 10.34 -11.91 -13.99
N ILE A 214 9.81 -11.68 -15.17
CA ILE A 214 8.93 -12.60 -15.90
C ILE A 214 9.77 -13.33 -16.92
N GLU A 215 9.76 -14.67 -16.89
CA GLU A 215 10.54 -15.47 -17.82
C GLU A 215 10.22 -15.12 -19.29
N GLY A 216 11.23 -14.85 -20.08
CA GLY A 216 11.09 -14.45 -21.49
C GLY A 216 10.69 -13.00 -21.73
N ILE A 217 10.58 -12.16 -20.69
CA ILE A 217 10.34 -10.71 -20.78
C ILE A 217 11.51 -9.98 -20.13
N ASP A 218 12.14 -9.05 -20.84
CA ASP A 218 13.22 -8.22 -20.28
C ASP A 218 12.66 -7.18 -19.31
N ASP A 219 13.22 -7.10 -18.09
CA ASP A 219 12.86 -6.08 -17.11
C ASP A 219 13.06 -4.66 -17.63
N GLU A 220 13.99 -4.45 -18.56
CA GLU A 220 14.19 -3.17 -19.23
C GLU A 220 13.01 -2.83 -20.16
N GLU A 221 12.38 -3.83 -20.78
CA GLU A 221 11.17 -3.63 -21.61
C GLU A 221 9.99 -3.17 -20.74
N ILE A 222 9.78 -3.83 -19.58
CA ILE A 222 8.75 -3.42 -18.61
C ILE A 222 9.04 -2.00 -18.10
N TYR A 223 10.27 -1.71 -17.72
CA TYR A 223 10.68 -0.40 -17.24
C TYR A 223 10.40 0.71 -18.27
N LYS A 224 10.80 0.52 -19.52
CA LYS A 224 10.54 1.47 -20.62
C LYS A 224 9.05 1.66 -20.87
N LYS A 225 8.27 0.57 -20.82
CA LYS A 225 6.81 0.64 -20.97
C LYS A 225 6.17 1.49 -19.85
N LEU A 226 6.61 1.32 -18.61
CA LEU A 226 6.16 2.13 -17.47
C LEU A 226 6.56 3.60 -17.61
N GLN A 227 7.75 3.89 -18.11
CA GLN A 227 8.17 5.27 -18.40
C GLN A 227 7.32 5.90 -19.51
N LEU A 228 7.04 5.20 -20.60
CA LEU A 228 6.13 5.67 -21.64
C LEU A 228 4.74 5.96 -21.08
N LEU A 229 4.17 5.03 -20.30
CA LEU A 229 2.87 5.17 -19.67
C LEU A 229 2.79 6.41 -18.76
N SER A 230 3.85 6.69 -18.01
CA SER A 230 3.87 7.75 -17.01
C SER A 230 4.30 9.13 -17.53
N LEU A 231 4.77 9.23 -18.79
CA LEU A 231 5.35 10.44 -19.37
C LEU A 231 4.81 10.74 -20.78
N HIS A 232 3.48 10.85 -20.91
CA HIS A 232 2.78 11.21 -22.16
C HIS A 232 3.04 10.30 -23.37
N GLY A 233 3.61 9.12 -23.18
CA GLY A 233 4.06 8.26 -24.30
C GLY A 233 5.28 8.79 -25.05
N GLN A 234 6.09 9.65 -24.42
CA GLN A 234 7.29 10.19 -25.03
C GLN A 234 8.41 9.15 -25.09
N SER A 235 9.04 9.01 -26.26
CA SER A 235 10.14 8.08 -26.51
C SER A 235 11.45 8.46 -25.79
N LYS A 236 11.57 9.69 -25.28
CA LYS A 236 12.71 10.19 -24.51
C LYS A 236 12.24 10.96 -23.30
N ASP A 237 12.82 10.66 -22.14
CA ASP A 237 12.63 11.46 -20.93
C ASP A 237 13.43 12.79 -20.96
N ALA A 238 13.22 13.63 -19.93
CA ALA A 238 13.91 14.92 -19.85
C ALA A 238 15.44 14.76 -19.77
N LEU A 239 15.95 13.72 -19.10
CA LEU A 239 17.37 13.46 -18.95
C LEU A 239 18.02 13.07 -20.30
N ALA A 240 17.35 12.25 -21.08
CA ALA A 240 17.81 11.87 -22.43
C ALA A 240 17.85 13.06 -23.40
N LYS A 241 17.00 14.09 -23.20
CA LYS A 241 16.94 15.31 -24.03
C LYS A 241 18.06 16.31 -23.74
N THR A 242 18.85 16.16 -22.67
CA THR A 242 19.94 17.10 -22.34
C THR A 242 21.15 16.99 -23.25
N LYS A 243 21.27 15.93 -24.02
CA LYS A 243 22.37 15.81 -25.02
C LYS A 243 22.18 16.83 -26.11
N LEU A 244 23.25 17.56 -26.43
CA LEU A 244 23.27 18.54 -27.54
C LEU A 244 22.74 17.91 -28.84
N GLY A 245 21.74 18.54 -29.46
CA GLY A 245 21.10 18.02 -30.68
C GLY A 245 20.02 16.94 -30.47
N ALA A 246 19.71 16.55 -29.26
CA ALA A 246 18.73 15.49 -28.95
C ALA A 246 17.28 16.01 -28.80
N TRP A 247 16.92 17.08 -29.51
CA TRP A 247 15.57 17.70 -29.40
C TRP A 247 14.44 16.80 -29.95
N GLU A 248 14.75 15.96 -30.93
CA GLU A 248 13.78 15.13 -31.64
C GLU A 248 13.30 13.97 -30.72
N TYR A 249 12.01 13.86 -30.56
CA TYR A 249 11.35 12.78 -29.86
C TYR A 249 10.02 12.47 -30.52
N ASP A 250 9.46 11.30 -30.26
CA ASP A 250 8.14 10.88 -30.69
C ASP A 250 7.19 10.72 -29.50
N VAL A 251 5.89 10.87 -29.74
CA VAL A 251 4.79 10.53 -28.83
C VAL A 251 4.04 9.37 -29.44
N VAL A 252 4.35 8.16 -28.97
CA VAL A 252 3.88 6.90 -29.59
C VAL A 252 2.40 6.59 -29.26
N ALA A 253 1.85 7.20 -28.20
CA ALA A 253 0.45 7.09 -27.81
C ALA A 253 0.05 8.23 -26.85
N PRO A 254 -1.26 8.59 -26.76
CA PRO A 254 -1.77 9.57 -25.79
C PRO A 254 -1.87 8.93 -24.41
N LEU A 255 -0.76 8.98 -23.65
CA LEU A 255 -0.64 8.35 -22.33
C LEU A 255 -0.60 9.38 -21.20
N TYR A 256 -0.35 8.92 -19.98
CA TYR A 256 -0.52 9.68 -18.74
C TYR A 256 0.67 10.58 -18.41
N LYS A 257 0.47 11.48 -17.43
CA LYS A 257 1.52 12.28 -16.81
C LYS A 257 1.45 12.06 -15.29
N CYS A 258 2.19 11.07 -14.79
CA CYS A 258 2.19 10.65 -13.38
C CYS A 258 3.59 10.28 -12.86
N ASN A 259 4.64 10.81 -13.47
CA ASN A 259 6.02 10.63 -13.05
C ASN A 259 6.32 11.31 -11.71
N MET A 260 7.28 10.79 -10.96
CA MET A 260 7.86 11.43 -9.78
C MET A 260 8.84 12.54 -10.17
N THR A 261 8.96 13.58 -9.34
CA THR A 261 9.93 14.67 -9.49
C THR A 261 11.18 14.43 -8.63
N ASP A 262 12.33 15.06 -8.99
CA ASP A 262 13.56 14.96 -8.20
C ASP A 262 13.45 15.62 -6.82
N ILE A 263 12.53 16.58 -6.64
CA ILE A 263 12.20 17.12 -5.30
C ILE A 263 11.67 16.00 -4.41
N MET A 264 10.72 15.20 -4.90
CA MET A 264 10.16 14.04 -4.20
C MET A 264 11.23 12.95 -4.02
N GLY A 265 12.02 12.68 -5.07
CA GLY A 265 13.15 11.75 -5.04
C GLY A 265 14.18 12.12 -3.96
N GLY A 266 14.50 13.41 -3.82
CA GLY A 266 15.40 13.91 -2.78
C GLY A 266 14.89 13.62 -1.36
N ILE A 267 13.60 13.90 -1.10
CA ILE A 267 12.97 13.53 0.18
C ILE A 267 13.10 12.01 0.40
N GLY A 268 12.76 11.21 -0.61
CA GLY A 268 12.83 9.74 -0.53
C GLY A 268 14.22 9.21 -0.22
N LEU A 269 15.27 9.78 -0.82
CA LEU A 269 16.66 9.40 -0.53
C LEU A 269 17.07 9.69 0.93
N ALA A 270 16.66 10.83 1.48
CA ALA A 270 16.91 11.14 2.89
C ALA A 270 16.16 10.18 3.82
N GLN A 271 14.88 9.92 3.53
CA GLN A 271 14.05 8.97 4.27
C GLN A 271 14.65 7.55 4.25
N MET A 272 15.13 7.06 3.10
CA MET A 272 15.75 5.72 2.99
C MET A 272 16.93 5.54 3.94
N ARG A 273 17.77 6.55 4.11
CA ARG A 273 18.91 6.48 5.04
C ARG A 273 18.48 6.26 6.50
N ARG A 274 17.33 6.80 6.89
CA ARG A 274 16.78 6.74 8.26
C ARG A 274 15.81 5.58 8.47
N TYR A 275 15.33 4.97 7.39
CA TYR A 275 14.21 4.05 7.39
C TYR A 275 14.36 2.82 8.31
N PRO A 276 15.52 2.14 8.40
CA PRO A 276 15.70 1.02 9.34
C PRO A 276 15.46 1.42 10.80
N GLY A 277 15.88 2.62 11.22
CA GLY A 277 15.62 3.17 12.55
C GLY A 277 14.14 3.46 12.79
N MET A 278 13.43 3.94 11.75
CA MET A 278 12.00 4.20 11.82
C MET A 278 11.19 2.90 11.99
N LEU A 279 11.53 1.83 11.26
CA LEU A 279 10.90 0.52 11.40
C LEU A 279 11.13 -0.05 12.82
N LYS A 280 12.35 0.06 13.34
CA LYS A 280 12.67 -0.38 14.70
C LYS A 280 11.81 0.34 15.74
N ARG A 281 11.70 1.67 15.65
CA ARG A 281 10.90 2.47 16.60
C ARG A 281 9.41 2.09 16.55
N ARG A 282 8.86 1.87 15.37
CA ARG A 282 7.48 1.41 15.21
C ARG A 282 7.24 0.06 15.86
N LYS A 283 8.17 -0.88 15.70
CA LYS A 283 8.13 -2.20 16.36
C LYS A 283 8.11 -2.06 17.88
N GLU A 284 8.98 -1.25 18.46
CA GLU A 284 9.03 -0.99 19.91
C GLU A 284 7.70 -0.47 20.46
N ILE A 285 7.05 0.46 19.73
CA ILE A 285 5.74 0.98 20.13
C ILE A 285 4.65 -0.10 20.03
N ILE A 286 4.63 -0.90 18.96
CA ILE A 286 3.68 -2.00 18.78
C ILE A 286 3.81 -3.02 19.91
N GLU A 287 5.02 -3.40 20.28
CA GLU A 287 5.27 -4.35 21.37
C GLU A 287 4.71 -3.82 22.70
N ARG A 288 4.94 -2.55 23.03
CA ARG A 288 4.36 -1.90 24.23
C ARG A 288 2.83 -1.87 24.19
N TYR A 289 2.24 -1.53 23.07
CA TYR A 289 0.78 -1.57 22.90
C TYR A 289 0.22 -2.99 23.07
N ASN A 290 0.89 -4.00 22.48
CA ASN A 290 0.50 -5.40 22.62
C ASN A 290 0.52 -5.87 24.07
N GLU A 291 1.58 -5.53 24.84
CA GLU A 291 1.70 -5.84 26.26
C GLU A 291 0.55 -5.20 27.09
N ALA A 292 0.14 -3.99 26.69
CA ALA A 292 -0.90 -3.26 27.41
C ALA A 292 -2.33 -3.72 27.08
N PHE A 293 -2.62 -4.11 25.83
CA PHE A 293 -3.99 -4.29 25.34
C PHE A 293 -4.41 -5.76 25.21
N LYS A 294 -3.53 -6.68 24.80
CA LYS A 294 -3.87 -8.11 24.70
C LYS A 294 -4.40 -8.71 26.01
N PRO A 295 -3.84 -8.40 27.19
CA PRO A 295 -4.38 -8.93 28.46
C PRO A 295 -5.81 -8.46 28.78
N LEU A 296 -6.29 -7.39 28.14
CA LEU A 296 -7.64 -6.86 28.28
C LEU A 296 -8.64 -7.49 27.28
N GLY A 297 -8.20 -8.44 26.47
CA GLY A 297 -9.02 -9.05 25.44
C GLY A 297 -9.24 -8.14 24.20
N ILE A 298 -8.50 -7.04 24.08
CA ILE A 298 -8.54 -6.19 22.88
C ILE A 298 -7.79 -6.93 21.76
N GLU A 299 -8.48 -7.14 20.66
CA GLU A 299 -7.90 -7.78 19.49
C GLU A 299 -7.04 -6.79 18.71
N VAL A 300 -5.87 -7.23 18.25
CA VAL A 300 -4.89 -6.42 17.52
C VAL A 300 -4.37 -7.20 16.32
N LEU A 301 -3.87 -6.49 15.31
CA LEU A 301 -3.20 -7.15 14.20
C LEU A 301 -1.99 -7.95 14.70
N ASN A 302 -1.79 -9.14 14.13
CA ASN A 302 -0.57 -9.90 14.36
C ASN A 302 0.55 -9.31 13.49
N HIS A 303 1.35 -8.41 14.05
CA HIS A 303 2.41 -7.72 13.31
C HIS A 303 3.65 -8.57 13.10
N TYR A 304 3.90 -9.55 13.96
CA TYR A 304 5.15 -10.31 13.94
C TYR A 304 4.91 -11.74 14.38
N ASP A 305 5.32 -12.70 13.56
CA ASP A 305 5.38 -14.12 13.88
C ASP A 305 6.55 -14.79 13.16
N GLU A 306 6.53 -16.12 13.08
CA GLU A 306 7.58 -16.91 12.42
C GLU A 306 7.57 -16.77 10.89
N ASN A 307 6.42 -16.42 10.29
CA ASN A 307 6.24 -16.34 8.86
C ASN A 307 6.43 -14.91 8.33
N HIS A 308 6.04 -13.90 9.12
CA HIS A 308 6.07 -12.51 8.64
C HIS A 308 6.59 -11.49 9.65
N GLN A 309 7.09 -10.40 9.08
CA GLN A 309 7.46 -9.18 9.80
C GLN A 309 6.71 -8.01 9.17
N SER A 310 5.91 -7.31 9.96
CA SER A 310 5.17 -6.12 9.52
C SER A 310 6.09 -4.90 9.41
N SER A 311 5.72 -3.96 8.54
CA SER A 311 6.30 -2.61 8.53
C SER A 311 5.82 -1.74 9.70
N GLY A 312 4.80 -2.18 10.44
CA GLY A 312 4.21 -1.43 11.55
C GLY A 312 3.55 -0.12 11.10
N HIS A 313 2.79 -0.14 10.01
CA HIS A 313 2.19 1.11 9.51
C HIS A 313 1.01 1.59 10.34
N LEU A 314 0.04 0.72 10.65
CA LEU A 314 -1.13 1.04 11.46
C LEU A 314 -1.20 0.13 12.68
N TYR A 315 -1.57 0.68 13.82
CA TYR A 315 -1.94 -0.11 14.99
C TYR A 315 -3.45 -0.17 15.10
N ILE A 316 -4.02 -1.19 14.46
CA ILE A 316 -5.46 -1.44 14.41
C ILE A 316 -5.86 -2.27 15.62
N THR A 317 -6.80 -1.76 16.40
CA THR A 317 -7.42 -2.47 17.54
C THR A 317 -8.88 -2.76 17.24
N ARG A 318 -9.41 -3.83 17.83
CA ARG A 318 -10.84 -4.11 17.86
C ARG A 318 -11.26 -4.38 19.30
N VAL A 319 -12.22 -3.62 19.77
CA VAL A 319 -12.79 -3.80 21.11
C VAL A 319 -13.97 -4.76 20.99
N PRO A 320 -13.89 -6.00 21.56
CA PRO A 320 -14.96 -6.98 21.42
C PRO A 320 -16.29 -6.52 22.01
N ASN A 321 -17.38 -6.97 21.41
CA ASN A 321 -18.75 -6.80 21.91
C ASN A 321 -19.26 -5.36 22.02
N ILE A 322 -18.62 -4.39 21.39
CA ILE A 322 -19.11 -3.01 21.30
C ILE A 322 -19.88 -2.77 19.99
N THR A 323 -20.80 -1.83 20.03
CA THR A 323 -21.48 -1.32 18.83
C THR A 323 -20.64 -0.26 18.11
N GLY A 324 -21.03 0.06 16.86
CA GLY A 324 -20.39 1.16 16.11
C GLY A 324 -20.55 2.52 16.81
N ASP A 325 -21.66 2.75 17.52
CA ASP A 325 -21.87 3.99 18.28
C ASP A 325 -20.94 4.07 19.49
N GLN A 326 -20.77 2.97 20.22
CA GLN A 326 -19.80 2.88 21.32
C GLN A 326 -18.36 3.08 20.83
N ARG A 327 -18.00 2.48 19.67
CA ARG A 327 -16.71 2.73 19.01
C ARG A 327 -16.51 4.22 18.72
N ASN A 328 -17.51 4.89 18.17
CA ASN A 328 -17.46 6.33 17.87
C ASN A 328 -17.32 7.15 19.17
N GLU A 329 -18.01 6.77 20.24
CA GLU A 329 -17.87 7.39 21.56
C GLU A 329 -16.44 7.28 22.12
N ILE A 330 -15.79 6.11 21.98
CA ILE A 330 -14.38 5.95 22.37
C ILE A 330 -13.50 6.95 21.61
N ILE A 331 -13.66 7.04 20.28
CA ILE A 331 -12.87 7.96 19.45
C ILE A 331 -13.07 9.42 19.90
N ILE A 332 -14.31 9.82 20.21
CA ILE A 332 -14.61 11.17 20.71
C ILE A 332 -13.93 11.41 22.07
N LYS A 333 -14.04 10.48 23.01
CA LYS A 333 -13.39 10.59 24.33
C LYS A 333 -11.86 10.63 24.23
N MET A 334 -11.27 9.88 23.30
CA MET A 334 -9.83 9.97 23.01
C MET A 334 -9.46 11.36 22.48
N ALA A 335 -10.24 11.90 21.54
CA ALA A 335 -10.04 13.24 20.99
C ALA A 335 -10.15 14.34 22.06
N GLU A 336 -11.11 14.23 23.00
CA GLU A 336 -11.24 15.13 24.16
C GLU A 336 -10.00 15.11 25.07
N ARG A 337 -9.23 14.02 25.06
CA ARG A 337 -7.94 13.89 25.75
C ARG A 337 -6.75 14.27 24.87
N GLY A 338 -7.02 14.82 23.67
CA GLY A 338 -5.99 15.27 22.71
C GLY A 338 -5.29 14.14 21.99
N ILE A 339 -5.89 12.96 21.89
CA ILE A 339 -5.35 11.79 21.17
C ILE A 339 -6.16 11.56 19.90
N ALA A 340 -5.56 11.76 18.74
CA ALA A 340 -6.23 11.55 17.45
C ALA A 340 -6.26 10.07 17.09
N CYS A 341 -7.45 9.47 17.06
CA CYS A 341 -7.70 8.11 16.57
C CYS A 341 -8.36 8.15 15.18
N ASN A 342 -8.36 7.03 14.46
CA ASN A 342 -8.98 6.90 13.15
C ASN A 342 -9.64 5.52 12.98
N VAL A 343 -10.21 5.27 11.80
CA VAL A 343 -10.77 3.97 11.39
C VAL A 343 -10.21 3.58 10.02
N HIS A 344 -9.60 2.42 9.93
CA HIS A 344 -8.99 1.89 8.69
C HIS A 344 -9.49 0.46 8.41
N TYR A 345 -10.51 0.32 7.57
CA TYR A 345 -11.23 1.31 6.78
C TYR A 345 -12.75 1.09 6.87
N LYS A 346 -13.53 2.06 6.42
CA LYS A 346 -14.93 1.80 6.08
C LYS A 346 -14.97 0.91 4.84
N PRO A 347 -15.59 -0.29 4.88
CA PRO A 347 -15.65 -1.23 3.76
C PRO A 347 -16.16 -0.59 2.48
N LEU A 348 -15.58 -0.96 1.33
CA LEU A 348 -15.92 -0.39 0.02
C LEU A 348 -17.43 -0.44 -0.28
N PRO A 349 -18.16 -1.56 -0.03
CA PRO A 349 -19.61 -1.63 -0.28
C PRO A 349 -20.45 -0.63 0.53
N MET A 350 -19.87 0.00 1.56
CA MET A 350 -20.55 1.06 2.32
C MET A 350 -20.36 2.46 1.71
N LEU A 351 -19.49 2.64 0.73
CA LEU A 351 -19.22 3.90 0.05
C LEU A 351 -20.14 4.07 -1.15
N SER A 352 -20.55 5.32 -1.43
CA SER A 352 -21.58 5.65 -2.43
C SER A 352 -21.25 5.11 -3.82
N VAL A 353 -20.00 5.24 -4.27
CA VAL A 353 -19.58 4.79 -5.61
C VAL A 353 -19.76 3.28 -5.77
N TYR A 354 -19.40 2.48 -4.76
CA TYR A 354 -19.49 1.01 -4.83
C TYR A 354 -20.93 0.52 -4.68
N LYS A 355 -21.76 1.22 -3.89
CA LYS A 355 -23.21 0.98 -3.86
C LYS A 355 -23.84 1.22 -5.23
N ASN A 356 -23.43 2.28 -5.92
CA ASN A 356 -23.91 2.59 -7.27
C ASN A 356 -23.43 1.57 -8.32
N LEU A 357 -22.31 0.88 -8.06
CA LEU A 357 -21.84 -0.26 -8.85
C LEU A 357 -22.57 -1.58 -8.53
N GLY A 358 -23.51 -1.57 -7.57
CA GLY A 358 -24.36 -2.72 -7.23
C GLY A 358 -23.84 -3.58 -6.07
N PHE A 359 -22.80 -3.13 -5.32
CA PHE A 359 -22.32 -3.85 -4.14
C PHE A 359 -23.14 -3.52 -2.89
N ASP A 360 -23.57 -4.55 -2.14
CA ASP A 360 -24.25 -4.40 -0.84
C ASP A 360 -23.35 -4.95 0.27
N ILE A 361 -23.19 -4.20 1.37
CA ILE A 361 -22.39 -4.63 2.53
C ILE A 361 -22.89 -5.93 3.17
N LYS A 362 -24.15 -6.28 2.97
CA LYS A 362 -24.74 -7.54 3.46
C LYS A 362 -24.09 -8.78 2.86
N ASP A 363 -23.48 -8.65 1.68
CA ASP A 363 -22.75 -9.73 1.01
C ASP A 363 -21.32 -9.91 1.57
N TYR A 364 -20.88 -8.99 2.47
CA TYR A 364 -19.54 -8.93 3.06
C TYR A 364 -19.61 -8.83 4.59
N PRO A 365 -20.21 -9.84 5.26
CA PRO A 365 -20.49 -9.79 6.70
C PRO A 365 -19.22 -9.71 7.55
N ASN A 366 -18.12 -10.32 7.15
CA ASN A 366 -16.86 -10.24 7.88
C ASN A 366 -16.27 -8.83 7.82
N ALA A 367 -16.24 -8.21 6.65
CA ALA A 367 -15.79 -6.82 6.49
C ALA A 367 -16.61 -5.86 7.35
N TYR A 368 -17.94 -6.05 7.42
CA TYR A 368 -18.78 -5.24 8.29
C TYR A 368 -18.48 -5.46 9.78
N ASN A 369 -18.38 -6.73 10.22
CA ASN A 369 -18.13 -7.08 11.61
C ASN A 369 -16.76 -6.60 12.11
N LEU A 370 -15.75 -6.62 11.25
CA LEU A 370 -14.42 -6.09 11.56
C LEU A 370 -14.43 -4.55 11.68
N PHE A 371 -15.24 -3.88 10.87
CA PHE A 371 -15.33 -2.42 10.83
C PHE A 371 -16.03 -1.81 12.04
N ILE A 372 -17.12 -2.45 12.55
CA ILE A 372 -17.99 -1.80 13.54
C ILE A 372 -17.30 -1.49 14.87
N ASN A 373 -16.29 -2.28 15.25
CA ASN A 373 -15.57 -2.18 16.51
C ASN A 373 -14.07 -1.85 16.36
N GLU A 374 -13.66 -1.45 15.17
CA GLU A 374 -12.27 -1.10 14.85
C GLU A 374 -11.93 0.33 15.27
N ILE A 375 -10.77 0.50 15.91
CA ILE A 375 -10.15 1.78 16.25
C ILE A 375 -8.68 1.69 15.95
N THR A 376 -8.18 2.58 15.11
CA THR A 376 -6.74 2.71 14.85
C THR A 376 -6.14 3.75 15.78
N LEU A 377 -5.18 3.35 16.60
CA LEU A 377 -4.45 4.23 17.51
C LEU A 377 -3.25 4.90 16.83
N PRO A 378 -2.78 6.07 17.33
CA PRO A 378 -1.58 6.70 16.81
C PRO A 378 -0.36 5.77 16.85
N LEU A 379 0.33 5.68 15.71
CA LEU A 379 1.59 4.94 15.58
C LEU A 379 2.53 5.67 14.63
N HIS A 380 3.52 6.38 15.16
CA HIS A 380 4.52 7.09 14.38
C HIS A 380 5.81 7.31 15.19
N THR A 381 6.92 7.52 14.50
CA THR A 381 8.28 7.62 15.08
C THR A 381 8.48 8.82 15.99
N LYS A 382 7.62 9.85 15.90
CA LYS A 382 7.69 11.05 16.75
C LYS A 382 7.03 10.86 18.13
N LEU A 383 6.38 9.71 18.40
CA LEU A 383 5.86 9.40 19.73
C LEU A 383 7.02 9.17 20.70
N THR A 384 7.05 9.95 21.78
CA THR A 384 7.92 9.66 22.92
C THR A 384 7.38 8.48 23.73
N ASP A 385 8.19 7.93 24.62
CA ASP A 385 7.72 6.85 25.51
C ASP A 385 6.61 7.32 26.45
N GLU A 386 6.67 8.58 26.88
CA GLU A 386 5.60 9.20 27.68
C GLU A 386 4.32 9.43 26.86
N ASP A 387 4.40 9.64 25.55
CA ASP A 387 3.22 9.74 24.69
C ASP A 387 2.58 8.37 24.50
N VAL A 388 3.38 7.32 24.32
CA VAL A 388 2.91 5.94 24.22
C VAL A 388 2.18 5.54 25.50
N GLU A 389 2.76 5.80 26.68
CA GLU A 389 2.14 5.51 27.96
C GLU A 389 0.83 6.30 28.15
N TYR A 390 0.84 7.59 27.81
CA TYR A 390 -0.37 8.42 27.87
C TYR A 390 -1.51 7.87 26.99
N ILE A 391 -1.21 7.38 25.78
CA ILE A 391 -2.21 6.74 24.92
C ILE A 391 -2.73 5.46 25.57
N ILE A 392 -1.84 4.62 26.11
CA ILE A 392 -2.19 3.35 26.75
C ILE A 392 -3.14 3.58 27.93
N GLU A 393 -2.77 4.45 28.86
CA GLU A 393 -3.56 4.74 30.06
C GLU A 393 -4.96 5.27 29.71
N ASN A 394 -5.04 6.23 28.80
CA ASN A 394 -6.31 6.84 28.39
C ASN A 394 -7.21 5.86 27.65
N PHE A 395 -6.67 5.06 26.73
CA PHE A 395 -7.47 4.07 26.01
C PHE A 395 -8.00 2.98 26.95
N LYS A 396 -7.17 2.47 27.86
CA LYS A 396 -7.58 1.48 28.88
C LYS A 396 -8.70 2.01 29.77
N GLU A 397 -8.55 3.23 30.28
CA GLU A 397 -9.57 3.87 31.15
C GLU A 397 -10.90 4.02 30.40
N ILE A 398 -10.88 4.53 29.16
CA ILE A 398 -12.10 4.75 28.38
C ILE A 398 -12.80 3.43 28.06
N VAL A 399 -12.06 2.40 27.64
CA VAL A 399 -12.62 1.09 27.30
C VAL A 399 -13.15 0.38 28.54
N SER A 400 -12.53 0.54 29.71
CA SER A 400 -13.00 -0.07 30.96
C SER A 400 -14.31 0.55 31.53
N CYS A 401 -14.71 1.70 31.00
CA CYS A 401 -15.95 2.40 31.40
C CYS A 401 -17.16 2.12 30.49
N LEU A 402 -17.02 1.19 29.54
CA LEU A 402 -18.10 0.76 28.64
C LEU A 402 -18.85 -0.45 29.17
#